data_097b4aa0370bf696750599ae34c816d8
#
_entry.id   097b4aa0370bf696750599ae34c816d8
#
_cell.length_a   1.000
_cell.length_b   1.000
_cell.length_c   1.000
_cell.angle_alpha   90.00
_cell.angle_beta   90.00
_cell.angle_gamma   90.00
#
_symmetry.space_group_name_H-M   'P 1'
#
loop_
_entity.id
_entity.type
_entity.pdbx_description
1 polymer ?
#
loop_
_entity_poly.entity_id
_entity_poly.type
_entity_poly.pdbx_seq_one_letter_code
_entity_poly.pdbx_strand_id
1 'polypeptide(L)'
;MTRRTVFDDTAMDPTELARLRWRCRRGLLENDLILERFMEARGPRIGDDEVAGLDRLLRLSDDELWDLLAGRAEPDDAALRPLVAALRAA
;
A
#
# COMPACT_ATOMS: atom_id res chain seq x y z
N MET A 1 -9.50 8.97 -22.67
CA MET A 1 -9.53 8.48 -22.20
C MET A 1 -8.87 7.59 -21.87
N THR A 2 -8.74 7.12 -21.64
CA THR A 2 -8.53 6.35 -21.36
C THR A 2 -8.42 5.68 -20.91
N ARG A 3 -8.26 5.43 -20.65
CA ARG A 3 -8.51 4.81 -19.99
C ARG A 3 -8.15 3.63 -19.82
N ARG A 4 -8.16 3.32 -18.78
CA ARG A 4 -8.12 1.91 -18.71
C ARG A 4 -9.11 1.32 -19.64
N THR A 5 -8.77 0.23 -20.27
CA THR A 5 -9.72 -0.49 -21.08
C THR A 5 -10.51 -1.42 -20.20
N VAL A 6 -11.59 -1.97 -20.75
CA VAL A 6 -12.47 -2.83 -19.95
C VAL A 6 -11.79 -4.12 -19.51
N PHE A 7 -10.83 -4.64 -20.25
CA PHE A 7 -10.18 -5.87 -19.81
C PHE A 7 -9.04 -5.63 -18.84
N ASP A 8 -8.77 -4.37 -18.52
CA ASP A 8 -7.73 -4.02 -17.55
C ASP A 8 -8.31 -3.40 -16.30
N ASP A 9 -9.60 -3.59 -16.05
CA ASP A 9 -10.27 -2.97 -14.91
C ASP A 9 -9.60 -3.30 -13.58
N THR A 10 -9.02 -4.50 -13.47
CA THR A 10 -8.41 -4.93 -12.24
C THR A 10 -6.91 -4.67 -12.21
N ALA A 11 -6.37 -4.11 -13.27
CA ALA A 11 -4.93 -3.86 -13.35
C ALA A 11 -4.65 -2.36 -13.25
N MET A 12 -3.68 -2.02 -12.45
CA MET A 12 -3.27 -0.65 -12.29
C MET A 12 -2.43 -0.20 -13.48
N ASP A 13 -2.63 1.05 -13.92
CA ASP A 13 -1.80 1.62 -14.97
C ASP A 13 -0.33 1.57 -14.53
N PRO A 14 0.59 1.15 -15.42
CA PRO A 14 2.01 1.06 -15.05
C PRO A 14 2.59 2.36 -14.51
N THR A 15 2.16 3.51 -15.04
CA THR A 15 2.65 4.79 -14.54
C THR A 15 2.18 5.05 -13.12
N GLU A 16 0.90 4.76 -12.86
CA GLU A 16 0.35 4.93 -11.51
C GLU A 16 1.01 3.97 -10.54
N LEU A 17 1.26 2.73 -10.98
CA LEU A 17 1.91 1.74 -10.14
C LEU A 17 3.33 2.18 -9.79
N ALA A 18 4.06 2.71 -10.76
CA ALA A 18 5.41 3.20 -10.51
C ALA A 18 5.42 4.35 -9.50
N ARG A 19 4.44 5.26 -9.62
CA ARG A 19 4.32 6.37 -8.67
C ARG A 19 4.00 5.87 -7.28
N LEU A 20 3.11 4.89 -7.17
CA LEU A 20 2.76 4.33 -5.87
C LEU A 20 3.97 3.65 -5.24
N ARG A 21 4.71 2.87 -6.01
CA ARG A 21 5.93 2.24 -5.52
C ARG A 21 6.93 3.27 -5.02
N TRP A 22 7.07 4.36 -5.75
CA TRP A 22 7.97 5.43 -5.35
C TRP A 22 7.54 6.04 -4.01
N ARG A 23 6.24 6.26 -3.84
CA ARG A 23 5.71 6.82 -2.60
C ARG A 23 5.91 5.90 -1.40
N CYS A 24 6.06 4.60 -1.65
CA CYS A 24 6.30 3.63 -0.58
C CYS A 24 7.75 3.66 -0.07
N ARG A 25 8.61 4.42 -0.72
CA ARG A 25 9.99 4.57 -0.26
C ARG A 25 10.06 5.71 0.74
N ARG A 26 10.06 5.35 2.01
CA ARG A 26 9.91 6.31 3.09
C ARG A 26 11.21 6.68 3.77
N GLY A 27 12.24 5.84 3.65
CA GLY A 27 13.50 6.08 4.31
C GLY A 27 13.72 5.26 5.57
N LEU A 28 12.66 4.76 6.19
CA LEU A 28 12.80 3.81 7.28
C LEU A 28 12.83 2.42 6.69
N LEU A 29 13.94 1.72 6.83
CA LEU A 29 14.17 0.46 6.14
C LEU A 29 13.09 -0.58 6.40
N GLU A 30 12.65 -0.70 7.64
CA GLU A 30 11.66 -1.70 8.01
C GLU A 30 10.35 -1.46 7.25
N ASN A 31 9.90 -0.21 7.20
CA ASN A 31 8.69 0.13 6.45
C ASN A 31 8.88 -0.11 4.96
N ASP A 32 10.03 0.29 4.44
CA ASP A 32 10.32 0.17 3.02
C ASP A 32 10.31 -1.29 2.57
N LEU A 33 10.88 -2.18 3.37
CA LEU A 33 10.91 -3.60 3.05
C LEU A 33 9.50 -4.22 3.02
N ILE A 34 8.69 -3.88 4.00
CA ILE A 34 7.32 -4.41 4.07
C ILE A 34 6.49 -3.89 2.90
N LEU A 35 6.58 -2.59 2.63
CA LEU A 35 5.83 -2.00 1.55
C LEU A 35 6.28 -2.54 0.19
N GLU A 36 7.56 -2.74 0.02
CA GLU A 36 8.09 -3.31 -1.21
C GLU A 36 7.59 -4.73 -1.44
N ARG A 37 7.62 -5.56 -0.39
CA ARG A 37 7.12 -6.93 -0.48
C ARG A 37 5.64 -6.96 -0.83
N PHE A 38 4.87 -6.06 -0.22
CA PHE A 38 3.45 -5.98 -0.50
C PHE A 38 3.21 -5.59 -1.97
N MET A 39 3.93 -4.57 -2.44
CA MET A 39 3.78 -4.11 -3.82
C MET A 39 4.20 -5.18 -4.82
N GLU A 40 5.24 -5.94 -4.51
CA GLU A 40 5.67 -7.03 -5.37
C GLU A 40 4.62 -8.14 -5.43
N ALA A 41 4.03 -8.46 -4.29
CA ALA A 41 3.02 -9.51 -4.23
C ALA A 41 1.74 -9.12 -4.96
N ARG A 42 1.33 -7.87 -4.84
CA ARG A 42 0.12 -7.38 -5.50
C ARG A 42 0.36 -7.00 -6.94
N GLY A 43 1.47 -6.29 -7.20
CA GLY A 43 1.77 -5.80 -8.54
C GLY A 43 0.62 -4.98 -9.10
N PRO A 44 0.34 -5.08 -10.40
CA PRO A 44 -0.74 -4.31 -11.00
C PRO A 44 -2.14 -4.77 -10.58
N ARG A 45 -2.23 -5.86 -9.80
CA ARG A 45 -3.53 -6.36 -9.33
C ARG A 45 -3.99 -5.69 -8.05
N ILE A 46 -3.23 -4.74 -7.53
CA ILE A 46 -3.61 -4.02 -6.32
C ILE A 46 -4.99 -3.39 -6.51
N GLY A 47 -5.87 -3.60 -5.55
CA GLY A 47 -7.24 -3.12 -5.64
C GLY A 47 -7.37 -1.65 -5.29
N ASP A 48 -8.46 -1.03 -5.74
CA ASP A 48 -8.70 0.39 -5.47
C ASP A 48 -8.78 0.66 -3.97
N ASP A 49 -9.38 -0.24 -3.21
CA ASP A 49 -9.47 -0.09 -1.75
C ASP A 49 -8.09 -0.15 -1.12
N GLU A 50 -7.22 -1.01 -1.65
CA GLU A 50 -5.86 -1.11 -1.15
C GLU A 50 -5.07 0.16 -1.45
N VAL A 51 -5.26 0.70 -2.66
CA VAL A 51 -4.57 1.95 -3.03
C VAL A 51 -5.03 3.09 -2.13
N ALA A 52 -6.33 3.20 -1.91
CA ALA A 52 -6.86 4.26 -1.04
C ALA A 52 -6.35 4.11 0.39
N GLY A 53 -6.30 2.87 0.88
CA GLY A 53 -5.77 2.61 2.22
C GLY A 53 -4.30 2.93 2.33
N LEU A 54 -3.51 2.53 1.32
CA LEU A 54 -2.09 2.87 1.30
C LEU A 54 -1.89 4.38 1.29
N ASP A 55 -2.70 5.11 0.52
CA ASP A 55 -2.59 6.55 0.49
C ASP A 55 -2.74 7.15 1.89
N ARG A 56 -3.66 6.62 2.67
CA ARG A 56 -3.85 7.08 4.04
C ARG A 56 -2.69 6.70 4.94
N LEU A 57 -2.19 5.47 4.83
CA LEU A 57 -1.08 5.02 5.64
C LEU A 57 0.20 5.79 5.32
N LEU A 58 0.40 6.13 4.06
CA LEU A 58 1.59 6.85 3.64
C LEU A 58 1.62 8.30 4.10
N ARG A 59 0.52 8.79 4.66
CA ARG A 59 0.48 10.13 5.27
C ARG A 59 0.95 10.13 6.71
N LEU A 60 1.10 8.96 7.30
CA LEU A 60 1.60 8.85 8.67
C LEU A 60 3.11 9.10 8.71
N SER A 61 3.61 9.47 9.87
CA SER A 61 5.05 9.51 10.07
C SER A 61 5.62 8.09 10.00
N ASP A 62 6.92 7.99 9.79
CA ASP A 62 7.56 6.68 9.75
C ASP A 62 7.37 5.91 11.05
N ASP A 63 7.46 6.60 12.18
CA ASP A 63 7.28 5.95 13.47
C ASP A 63 5.86 5.45 13.67
N GLU A 64 4.87 6.27 13.29
CA GLU A 64 3.47 5.87 13.39
C GLU A 64 3.17 4.67 12.48
N LEU A 65 3.69 4.72 11.26
CA LEU A 65 3.49 3.62 10.33
C LEU A 65 4.15 2.35 10.85
N TRP A 66 5.36 2.45 11.38
CA TRP A 66 6.05 1.30 11.91
C TRP A 66 5.30 0.69 13.09
N ASP A 67 4.72 1.52 13.96
CA ASP A 67 3.92 1.00 15.08
C ASP A 67 2.78 0.12 14.58
N LEU A 68 2.12 0.53 13.50
CA LEU A 68 1.06 -0.29 12.91
C LEU A 68 1.62 -1.57 12.31
N LEU A 69 2.68 -1.46 11.53
CA LEU A 69 3.23 -2.63 10.82
C LEU A 69 3.90 -3.61 11.78
N ALA A 70 4.47 -3.11 12.86
CA ALA A 70 5.07 -3.97 13.88
C ALA A 70 4.05 -4.60 14.82
N GLY A 71 2.79 -4.21 14.72
CA GLY A 71 1.74 -4.77 15.56
C GLY A 71 1.63 -4.13 16.93
N ARG A 72 2.29 -2.99 17.14
CA ARG A 72 2.23 -2.30 18.44
C ARG A 72 1.04 -1.37 18.55
N ALA A 73 0.40 -1.05 17.44
CA ALA A 73 -0.80 -0.24 17.41
C ALA A 73 -1.77 -0.80 16.38
N GLU A 74 -3.05 -0.48 16.54
CA GLU A 74 -4.06 -0.87 15.56
C GLU A 74 -4.54 0.38 14.85
N PRO A 75 -4.97 0.25 13.59
CA PRO A 75 -5.47 1.43 12.87
C PRO A 75 -6.76 1.92 13.49
N ASP A 76 -6.90 3.25 13.54
CA ASP A 76 -8.11 3.88 14.08
C ASP A 76 -9.33 3.54 13.25
N ASP A 77 -9.15 3.46 11.94
CA ASP A 77 -10.24 3.15 11.03
C ASP A 77 -10.27 1.64 10.79
N ALA A 78 -11.37 1.00 11.17
CA ALA A 78 -11.53 -0.43 10.99
C ALA A 78 -11.39 -0.84 9.52
N ALA A 79 -11.71 0.06 8.59
CA ALA A 79 -11.58 -0.25 7.17
C ALA A 79 -10.13 -0.48 6.74
N LEU A 80 -9.16 -0.01 7.52
CA LEU A 80 -7.74 -0.23 7.22
C LEU A 80 -7.21 -1.56 7.76
N ARG A 81 -7.97 -2.24 8.59
CA ARG A 81 -7.50 -3.48 9.21
C ARG A 81 -7.09 -4.56 8.20
N PRO A 82 -7.89 -4.82 7.16
CA PRO A 82 -7.48 -5.84 6.19
C PRO A 82 -6.16 -5.49 5.50
N LEU A 83 -5.97 -4.22 5.16
CA LEU A 83 -4.74 -3.79 4.51
C LEU A 83 -3.55 -3.93 5.46
N VAL A 84 -3.70 -3.48 6.69
CA VAL A 84 -2.62 -3.59 7.68
C VAL A 84 -2.27 -5.06 7.92
N ALA A 85 -3.27 -5.94 7.99
CA ALA A 85 -3.03 -7.36 8.14
C ALA A 85 -2.26 -7.92 6.94
N ALA A 86 -2.62 -7.51 5.74
CA ALA A 86 -1.92 -7.95 4.52
C ALA A 86 -0.48 -7.48 4.50
N LEU A 87 -0.24 -6.24 4.94
CA LEU A 87 1.11 -5.71 5.03
C LEU A 87 1.95 -6.48 6.05
N ARG A 88 1.37 -6.79 7.20
CA ARG A 88 2.08 -7.55 8.23
C ARG A 88 2.44 -8.95 7.76
N ALA A 89 1.64 -9.52 6.86
CA ALA A 89 1.86 -10.87 6.34
C ALA A 89 2.79 -10.91 5.12
N ALA A 90 3.11 -9.76 4.59
CA ALA A 90 3.92 -9.69 3.37
C ALA A 90 5.36 -10.13 3.58
#